data_1c6282fb8d35fac31655157da45c7474
#
_entry.id   1c6282fb8d35fac31655157da45c7474
#
_cell.length_a   1.000
_cell.length_b   1.000
_cell.length_c   1.000
_cell.angle_alpha   90.00
_cell.angle_beta   90.00
_cell.angle_gamma   90.00
#
_symmetry.space_group_name_H-M   'P 1'
#
loop_
_entity.id
_entity.type
_entity.pdbx_description
1 polymer ?
#
loop_
_entity_poly.entity_id
_entity_poly.type
_entity_poly.pdbx_seq_one_letter_code
_entity_poly.pdbx_strand_id
1 'polypeptide(L)'
;MRAETVTERLEGLRLVLGDPELKAVRDTLVERGRQGMARDGAEIAMIPAWLAPPARGLSGDAVAIDAGGTHLRAARVRLRRGRAPELVSGIAEAPLPGAAGRPPASRAEFFAAHAEVLGACGAERGVPVGYCFSYPIQSRPDGDATLLRWTKEVRVADVVGVPVGQALRDGVAAEGLEPGPVVVLNDTIATLLGGSLAPGADAARAVGLIVGTGTNLGAFLRGGHLAKLGDAATGWARMAVNFESGAFDVPGLGPVDALVDEASLNPGAQRFEKAVSGAYLGRLYAAAAPELDVRIDGPVDSARVSELATSGRRSAAVRLARALLERSADLVAAALAASHALVDAGGPLYVCAEGTLFWRGPGYAQRVAATLDRLLAGRGPGARGFVGHVEHANLVGSAVAALAHAKN
;
A
#
# COMPACT_ATOMS: atom_id res chain seq x y z
N MET A 1 -44.71 -0.79 -18.09
CA MET A 1 -43.47 -1.00 -17.32
C MET A 1 -42.91 0.37 -16.99
N ARG A 2 -42.64 0.65 -15.72
CA ARG A 2 -41.98 1.91 -15.31
C ARG A 2 -40.54 1.88 -15.78
N ALA A 3 -40.04 2.95 -16.40
CA ALA A 3 -38.62 3.01 -16.79
C ALA A 3 -37.74 2.95 -15.53
N GLU A 4 -36.75 2.07 -15.53
CA GLU A 4 -35.81 1.89 -14.44
C GLU A 4 -34.97 3.17 -14.24
N THR A 5 -34.84 3.61 -13.00
CA THR A 5 -34.08 4.81 -12.65
C THR A 5 -32.57 4.53 -12.74
N VAL A 6 -31.76 5.58 -12.91
CA VAL A 6 -30.27 5.45 -12.88
C VAL A 6 -29.81 4.82 -11.56
N THR A 7 -30.49 5.07 -10.45
CA THR A 7 -30.13 4.49 -9.14
C THR A 7 -30.37 2.99 -9.13
N GLU A 8 -31.54 2.52 -9.57
CA GLU A 8 -31.85 1.10 -9.66
C GLU A 8 -30.88 0.35 -10.59
N ARG A 9 -30.49 0.96 -11.71
CA ARG A 9 -29.48 0.39 -12.63
C ARG A 9 -28.11 0.31 -11.98
N LEU A 10 -27.66 1.34 -11.24
CA LEU A 10 -26.40 1.30 -10.48
C LEU A 10 -26.39 0.22 -9.41
N GLU A 11 -27.52 0.02 -8.71
CA GLU A 11 -27.70 -1.08 -7.75
C GLU A 11 -27.66 -2.44 -8.45
N GLY A 12 -28.36 -2.60 -9.57
CA GLY A 12 -28.35 -3.81 -10.40
C GLY A 12 -26.94 -4.16 -10.91
N LEU A 13 -26.14 -3.17 -11.23
CA LEU A 13 -24.72 -3.32 -11.61
C LEU A 13 -23.79 -3.56 -10.40
N ARG A 14 -24.30 -3.58 -9.18
CA ARG A 14 -23.51 -3.73 -7.93
C ARG A 14 -22.48 -2.59 -7.75
N LEU A 15 -22.79 -1.40 -8.24
CA LEU A 15 -21.97 -0.19 -8.08
C LEU A 15 -22.34 0.62 -6.83
N VAL A 16 -23.43 0.24 -6.14
CA VAL A 16 -23.85 0.76 -4.83
C VAL A 16 -23.96 -0.44 -3.90
N LEU A 17 -23.25 -0.39 -2.76
CA LEU A 17 -23.23 -1.45 -1.76
C LEU A 17 -23.81 -0.95 -0.45
N GLY A 18 -24.64 -1.78 0.20
CA GLY A 18 -25.17 -1.51 1.52
C GLY A 18 -24.30 -2.09 2.64
N ASP A 19 -24.67 -1.77 3.88
CA ASP A 19 -23.95 -2.28 5.06
C ASP A 19 -23.88 -3.81 5.15
N PRO A 20 -24.90 -4.59 4.75
CA PRO A 20 -24.81 -6.05 4.76
C PRO A 20 -23.69 -6.57 3.84
N GLU A 21 -23.59 -6.03 2.62
CA GLU A 21 -22.56 -6.40 1.66
C GLU A 21 -21.15 -6.00 2.15
N LEU A 22 -20.99 -4.79 2.68
CA LEU A 22 -19.71 -4.32 3.22
C LEU A 22 -19.27 -5.14 4.44
N LYS A 23 -20.21 -5.59 5.28
CA LYS A 23 -19.91 -6.54 6.38
C LYS A 23 -19.49 -7.89 5.85
N ALA A 24 -20.13 -8.40 4.78
CA ALA A 24 -19.73 -9.66 4.14
C ALA A 24 -18.30 -9.55 3.55
N VAL A 25 -17.96 -8.45 2.87
CA VAL A 25 -16.61 -8.17 2.38
C VAL A 25 -15.60 -8.17 3.51
N ARG A 26 -15.87 -7.44 4.60
CA ARG A 26 -15.03 -7.42 5.80
C ARG A 26 -14.78 -8.82 6.36
N ASP A 27 -15.86 -9.58 6.57
CA ASP A 27 -15.77 -10.88 7.25
C ASP A 27 -15.07 -11.93 6.38
N THR A 28 -15.29 -11.89 5.05
CA THR A 28 -14.56 -12.73 4.10
C THR A 28 -13.08 -12.38 4.07
N LEU A 29 -12.72 -11.09 4.08
CA LEU A 29 -11.31 -10.68 4.11
C LEU A 29 -10.62 -11.12 5.41
N VAL A 30 -11.30 -11.07 6.55
CA VAL A 30 -10.77 -11.61 7.82
C VAL A 30 -10.49 -13.10 7.69
N GLU A 31 -11.41 -13.86 7.10
CA GLU A 31 -11.23 -15.30 6.89
C GLU A 31 -10.03 -15.59 5.97
N ARG A 32 -9.97 -14.91 4.79
CA ARG A 32 -8.86 -15.07 3.83
C ARG A 32 -7.52 -14.63 4.43
N GLY A 33 -7.51 -13.55 5.21
CA GLY A 33 -6.33 -13.12 5.93
C GLY A 33 -5.83 -14.16 6.94
N ARG A 34 -6.74 -14.78 7.71
CA ARG A 34 -6.39 -15.88 8.61
C ARG A 34 -5.82 -17.08 7.86
N GLN A 35 -6.38 -17.43 6.71
CA GLN A 35 -5.82 -18.48 5.84
C GLN A 35 -4.39 -18.14 5.40
N GLY A 36 -4.11 -16.89 5.00
CA GLY A 36 -2.77 -16.43 4.64
C GLY A 36 -1.77 -16.40 5.81
N MET A 37 -2.25 -16.19 7.05
CA MET A 37 -1.43 -16.34 8.24
C MET A 37 -1.11 -17.80 8.58
N ALA A 38 -2.00 -18.72 8.22
CA ALA A 38 -1.87 -20.13 8.55
C ALA A 38 -1.01 -20.91 7.56
N ARG A 39 -0.99 -20.55 6.27
CA ARG A 39 -0.29 -21.27 5.20
C ARG A 39 0.16 -20.37 4.07
N ASP A 40 1.23 -20.76 3.37
CA ASP A 40 1.64 -20.15 2.12
C ASP A 40 0.70 -20.55 0.96
N GLY A 41 0.73 -19.76 -0.12
CA GLY A 41 -0.11 -19.99 -1.30
C GLY A 41 -1.60 -19.67 -1.09
N ALA A 42 -1.97 -19.02 0.01
CA ALA A 42 -3.31 -18.49 0.20
C ALA A 42 -3.55 -17.27 -0.70
N GLU A 43 -4.83 -16.97 -0.94
CA GLU A 43 -5.28 -15.85 -1.78
C GLU A 43 -4.69 -14.51 -1.33
N ILE A 44 -4.76 -14.21 -0.03
CA ILE A 44 -4.09 -13.07 0.59
C ILE A 44 -2.78 -13.60 1.20
N ALA A 45 -1.65 -13.17 0.66
CA ALA A 45 -0.36 -13.79 0.96
C ALA A 45 0.12 -13.59 2.41
N MET A 46 -0.26 -12.49 3.06
CA MET A 46 0.13 -12.15 4.44
C MET A 46 1.64 -12.29 4.66
N ILE A 47 2.44 -11.57 3.87
CA ILE A 47 3.90 -11.70 3.83
C ILE A 47 4.53 -11.08 5.07
N PRO A 48 5.29 -11.82 5.90
CA PRO A 48 5.99 -11.29 7.05
C PRO A 48 7.13 -10.37 6.60
N ALA A 49 7.27 -9.20 7.24
CA ALA A 49 8.34 -8.25 6.94
C ALA A 49 9.50 -8.30 7.96
N TRP A 50 9.40 -9.15 8.98
CA TRP A 50 10.43 -9.34 10.02
C TRP A 50 10.81 -8.05 10.75
N LEU A 51 9.84 -7.14 10.93
CA LEU A 51 9.98 -5.87 11.62
C LEU A 51 8.97 -5.79 12.76
N ALA A 52 9.43 -5.47 13.95
CA ALA A 52 8.56 -5.20 15.11
C ALA A 52 7.98 -3.78 15.05
N PRO A 53 6.89 -3.50 15.78
CA PRO A 53 6.49 -2.12 16.04
C PRO A 53 7.67 -1.33 16.62
N PRO A 54 7.93 -0.10 16.13
CA PRO A 54 9.08 0.67 16.60
C PRO A 54 8.97 0.96 18.11
N ALA A 55 10.10 0.85 18.79
CA ALA A 55 10.18 1.15 20.22
C ALA A 55 9.84 2.64 20.47
N ARG A 56 9.12 2.91 21.55
CA ARG A 56 8.87 4.29 21.99
C ARG A 56 10.19 4.97 22.26
N GLY A 57 10.41 6.13 21.60
CA GLY A 57 11.64 6.90 21.76
C GLY A 57 12.78 6.44 20.84
N LEU A 58 12.50 5.69 19.78
CA LEU A 58 13.45 5.45 18.71
C LEU A 58 14.04 6.78 18.24
N SER A 59 15.37 6.85 18.14
CA SER A 59 16.10 8.06 17.77
C SER A 59 17.40 7.71 17.06
N GLY A 60 17.87 8.62 16.23
CA GLY A 60 19.09 8.48 15.45
C GLY A 60 18.91 9.05 14.05
N ASP A 61 19.97 8.97 13.26
CA ASP A 61 20.01 9.33 11.84
C ASP A 61 20.05 8.04 11.01
N ALA A 62 19.30 8.01 9.94
CA ALA A 62 19.36 6.95 8.92
C ALA A 62 19.22 7.57 7.54
N VAL A 63 19.69 6.88 6.53
CA VAL A 63 19.38 7.21 5.14
C VAL A 63 18.21 6.33 4.70
N ALA A 64 17.23 6.95 4.08
CA ALA A 64 16.10 6.28 3.48
C ALA A 64 16.18 6.36 1.96
N ILE A 65 15.91 5.24 1.29
CA ILE A 65 15.78 5.16 -0.16
C ILE A 65 14.35 4.70 -0.48
N ASP A 66 13.75 5.29 -1.51
CA ASP A 66 12.47 4.87 -2.06
C ASP A 66 12.63 4.63 -3.58
N ALA A 67 12.65 3.35 -3.97
CA ALA A 67 12.68 2.92 -5.36
C ALA A 67 11.26 2.59 -5.83
N GLY A 68 10.64 3.58 -6.47
CA GLY A 68 9.30 3.47 -7.06
C GLY A 68 9.32 2.86 -8.47
N GLY A 69 8.26 3.13 -9.25
CA GLY A 69 8.16 2.64 -10.63
C GLY A 69 8.95 3.45 -11.66
N THR A 70 9.19 4.73 -11.42
CA THR A 70 9.79 5.68 -12.38
C THR A 70 10.93 6.49 -11.81
N HIS A 71 10.95 6.70 -10.50
CA HIS A 71 11.91 7.56 -9.80
C HIS A 71 12.52 6.82 -8.61
N LEU A 72 13.75 7.16 -8.35
CA LEU A 72 14.53 6.81 -7.17
C LEU A 72 14.69 8.06 -6.33
N ARG A 73 14.35 7.98 -5.04
CA ARG A 73 14.49 9.09 -4.10
C ARG A 73 15.29 8.65 -2.88
N ALA A 74 16.09 9.54 -2.34
CA ALA A 74 16.77 9.31 -1.08
C ALA A 74 16.77 10.57 -0.21
N ALA A 75 16.77 10.38 1.09
CA ALA A 75 16.94 11.46 2.06
C ALA A 75 17.59 10.94 3.35
N ARG A 76 18.35 11.80 4.03
CA ARG A 76 18.77 11.55 5.40
C ARG A 76 17.65 11.99 6.34
N VAL A 77 17.16 11.07 7.14
CA VAL A 77 16.08 11.27 8.09
C VAL A 77 16.60 11.18 9.52
N ARG A 78 16.24 12.15 10.33
CA ARG A 78 16.56 12.18 11.77
C ARG A 78 15.33 11.94 12.58
N LEU A 79 15.38 10.94 13.46
CA LEU A 79 14.37 10.70 14.48
C LEU A 79 14.83 11.23 15.85
N ARG A 80 13.95 11.92 16.54
CA ARG A 80 14.17 12.38 17.92
C ARG A 80 12.97 12.05 18.79
N ARG A 81 13.22 11.60 20.01
CA ARG A 81 12.16 11.28 20.96
C ARG A 81 11.18 12.46 21.12
N GLY A 82 9.88 12.21 20.92
CA GLY A 82 8.81 13.19 21.12
C GLY A 82 8.79 14.34 20.11
N ARG A 83 9.50 14.20 18.99
CA ARG A 83 9.48 15.15 17.86
C ARG A 83 9.05 14.47 16.60
N ALA A 84 8.49 15.24 15.67
CA ALA A 84 8.22 14.76 14.31
C ALA A 84 9.55 14.36 13.62
N PRO A 85 9.52 13.36 12.73
CA PRO A 85 10.66 13.03 11.88
C PRO A 85 11.12 14.25 11.06
N GLU A 86 12.43 14.41 10.90
CA GLU A 86 13.03 15.54 10.19
C GLU A 86 13.85 15.01 9.01
N LEU A 87 13.60 15.49 7.80
CA LEU A 87 14.47 15.30 6.66
C LEU A 87 15.61 16.32 6.76
N VAL A 88 16.78 15.87 7.21
CA VAL A 88 17.94 16.74 7.48
C VAL A 88 18.78 17.04 6.23
N SER A 89 18.59 16.28 5.14
CA SER A 89 19.01 16.64 3.80
C SER A 89 17.78 17.04 2.96
N GLY A 90 17.98 17.71 1.83
CA GLY A 90 16.98 17.72 0.78
C GLY A 90 16.69 16.28 0.29
N ILE A 91 15.58 16.10 -0.44
CA ILE A 91 15.32 14.84 -1.14
C ILE A 91 16.17 14.84 -2.41
N ALA A 92 17.13 13.91 -2.49
CA ALA A 92 17.82 13.61 -3.73
C ALA A 92 16.91 12.74 -4.60
N GLU A 93 16.78 13.07 -5.87
CA GLU A 93 15.94 12.34 -6.81
C GLU A 93 16.65 12.09 -8.11
N ALA A 94 16.49 10.86 -8.64
CA ALA A 94 16.97 10.47 -9.96
C ALA A 94 15.94 9.63 -10.68
N PRO A 95 15.95 9.62 -12.02
CA PRO A 95 15.15 8.69 -12.78
C PRO A 95 15.60 7.25 -12.49
N LEU A 96 14.63 6.33 -12.31
CA LEU A 96 14.98 4.92 -12.13
C LEU A 96 15.49 4.30 -13.44
N PRO A 97 16.71 3.72 -13.49
CA PRO A 97 17.17 3.01 -14.67
C PRO A 97 16.28 1.81 -15.00
N GLY A 98 16.02 1.57 -16.28
CA GLY A 98 15.15 0.49 -16.74
C GLY A 98 13.66 0.68 -16.51
N ALA A 99 13.22 1.84 -16.00
CA ALA A 99 11.79 2.17 -15.80
C ALA A 99 11.01 2.20 -17.13
N ALA A 100 9.68 2.17 -17.04
CA ALA A 100 8.78 2.30 -18.19
C ALA A 100 9.16 3.49 -19.09
N GLY A 101 9.20 3.24 -20.40
CA GLY A 101 9.62 4.25 -21.39
C GLY A 101 11.14 4.51 -21.46
N ARG A 102 11.95 3.79 -20.67
CA ARG A 102 13.42 3.86 -20.70
C ARG A 102 14.02 2.58 -21.28
N PRO A 103 15.27 2.63 -21.81
CA PRO A 103 16.01 1.42 -22.18
C PRO A 103 16.12 0.46 -20.98
N PRO A 104 16.21 -0.87 -21.24
CA PRO A 104 16.60 -1.82 -20.21
C PRO A 104 17.95 -1.43 -19.62
N ALA A 105 18.13 -1.64 -18.31
CA ALA A 105 19.36 -1.32 -17.59
C ALA A 105 20.06 -2.59 -17.10
N SER A 106 21.35 -2.52 -16.95
CA SER A 106 22.15 -3.50 -16.23
C SER A 106 22.02 -3.33 -14.71
N ARG A 107 22.40 -4.37 -13.97
CA ARG A 107 22.52 -4.30 -12.50
C ARG A 107 23.45 -3.17 -12.04
N ALA A 108 24.59 -2.98 -12.74
CA ALA A 108 25.56 -1.94 -12.41
C ALA A 108 24.97 -0.53 -12.56
N GLU A 109 24.34 -0.23 -13.70
CA GLU A 109 23.67 1.06 -13.92
C GLU A 109 22.56 1.33 -12.90
N PHE A 110 21.81 0.27 -12.53
CA PHE A 110 20.76 0.40 -11.53
C PHE A 110 21.33 0.82 -10.17
N PHE A 111 22.36 0.17 -9.67
CA PHE A 111 22.94 0.51 -8.37
C PHE A 111 23.86 1.74 -8.39
N ALA A 112 24.47 2.09 -9.53
CA ALA A 112 25.16 3.38 -9.68
C ALA A 112 24.22 4.57 -9.48
N ALA A 113 22.98 4.52 -10.01
CA ALA A 113 21.98 5.54 -9.72
C ALA A 113 21.61 5.61 -8.23
N HIS A 114 21.62 4.49 -7.51
CA HIS A 114 21.43 4.50 -6.06
C HIS A 114 22.60 5.17 -5.34
N ALA A 115 23.84 4.94 -5.78
CA ALA A 115 25.03 5.60 -5.23
C ALA A 115 24.95 7.12 -5.43
N GLU A 116 24.48 7.59 -6.58
CA GLU A 116 24.30 9.00 -6.88
C GLU A 116 23.38 9.68 -5.86
N VAL A 117 22.14 9.14 -5.65
CA VAL A 117 21.18 9.74 -4.72
C VAL A 117 21.65 9.60 -3.25
N LEU A 118 22.33 8.52 -2.90
CA LEU A 118 22.91 8.33 -1.57
C LEU A 118 24.02 9.36 -1.31
N GLY A 119 24.92 9.57 -2.24
CA GLY A 119 25.97 10.59 -2.15
C GLY A 119 25.40 12.00 -2.02
N ALA A 120 24.37 12.31 -2.82
CA ALA A 120 23.71 13.62 -2.81
C ALA A 120 22.97 13.91 -1.47
N CYS A 121 22.48 12.91 -0.74
CA CYS A 121 21.88 13.13 0.58
C CYS A 121 22.88 13.00 1.75
N GLY A 122 24.19 12.93 1.47
CA GLY A 122 25.24 12.90 2.48
C GLY A 122 25.26 11.59 3.29
N ALA A 123 25.15 10.46 2.60
CA ALA A 123 25.31 9.15 3.23
C ALA A 123 26.75 9.00 3.76
N GLU A 124 26.92 9.12 5.07
CA GLU A 124 28.19 8.93 5.73
C GLU A 124 28.48 7.43 5.93
N ARG A 125 29.75 7.10 6.12
CA ARG A 125 30.21 5.74 6.43
C ARG A 125 29.47 5.18 7.65
N GLY A 126 28.92 3.99 7.53
CA GLY A 126 28.28 3.27 8.64
C GLY A 126 26.88 3.73 9.01
N VAL A 127 26.31 4.75 8.34
CA VAL A 127 24.93 5.16 8.58
C VAL A 127 23.96 4.06 8.10
N PRO A 128 23.01 3.60 8.94
CA PRO A 128 22.04 2.58 8.55
C PRO A 128 21.12 3.07 7.42
N VAL A 129 20.77 2.16 6.50
CA VAL A 129 19.97 2.45 5.31
C VAL A 129 18.66 1.68 5.34
N GLY A 130 17.53 2.36 5.21
CA GLY A 130 16.24 1.77 4.94
C GLY A 130 15.92 1.86 3.45
N TYR A 131 15.65 0.73 2.83
CA TYR A 131 15.43 0.64 1.40
C TYR A 131 13.98 0.23 1.11
N CYS A 132 13.10 1.22 0.87
CA CYS A 132 11.77 0.99 0.34
C CYS A 132 11.89 0.52 -1.12
N PHE A 133 11.52 -0.72 -1.34
CA PHE A 133 11.62 -1.37 -2.64
C PHE A 133 10.23 -1.82 -3.08
N SER A 134 9.55 -1.00 -3.88
CA SER A 134 8.14 -1.10 -4.23
C SER A 134 7.86 -2.13 -5.33
N TYR A 135 8.43 -3.33 -5.18
CA TYR A 135 8.26 -4.48 -6.09
C TYR A 135 7.92 -5.73 -5.29
N PRO A 136 7.42 -6.81 -5.94
CA PRO A 136 7.21 -8.10 -5.29
C PRO A 136 8.53 -8.67 -4.75
N ILE A 137 8.64 -8.72 -3.43
CA ILE A 137 9.82 -9.23 -2.71
C ILE A 137 9.43 -10.31 -1.71
N GLN A 138 10.36 -11.20 -1.43
CA GLN A 138 10.31 -12.10 -0.30
C GLN A 138 11.24 -11.58 0.79
N SER A 139 10.66 -11.01 1.85
CA SER A 139 11.42 -10.51 3.00
C SER A 139 12.07 -11.65 3.79
N ARG A 140 13.22 -11.37 4.38
CA ARG A 140 14.07 -12.32 5.11
C ARG A 140 14.25 -11.90 6.57
N PRO A 141 14.49 -12.85 7.49
CA PRO A 141 14.72 -12.53 8.90
C PRO A 141 15.93 -11.64 9.17
N ASP A 142 16.91 -11.62 8.26
CA ASP A 142 18.13 -10.80 8.35
C ASP A 142 17.92 -9.34 7.92
N GLY A 143 16.68 -8.95 7.62
CA GLY A 143 16.31 -7.59 7.18
C GLY A 143 16.51 -7.35 5.67
N ASP A 144 17.06 -8.31 4.93
CA ASP A 144 17.15 -8.23 3.47
C ASP A 144 15.86 -8.77 2.80
N ALA A 145 15.78 -8.67 1.50
CA ALA A 145 14.68 -9.24 0.72
C ALA A 145 15.15 -9.68 -0.67
N THR A 146 14.55 -10.74 -1.18
CA THR A 146 14.83 -11.25 -2.53
C THR A 146 13.77 -10.72 -3.50
N LEU A 147 14.18 -10.13 -4.62
CA LEU A 147 13.28 -9.72 -5.70
C LEU A 147 12.72 -10.96 -6.40
N LEU A 148 11.39 -11.09 -6.44
CA LEU A 148 10.71 -12.21 -7.09
C LEU A 148 10.51 -11.97 -8.60
N ARG A 149 10.12 -10.77 -8.97
CA ARG A 149 9.93 -10.33 -10.36
C ARG A 149 9.85 -8.82 -10.44
N TRP A 150 10.18 -8.27 -11.60
CA TRP A 150 9.88 -6.88 -11.91
C TRP A 150 8.39 -6.69 -12.20
N THR A 151 7.87 -5.53 -11.86
CA THR A 151 6.53 -5.03 -12.20
C THR A 151 6.66 -3.59 -12.70
N LYS A 152 5.54 -2.92 -13.00
CA LYS A 152 5.53 -1.51 -13.44
C LYS A 152 6.39 -1.28 -14.70
N GLU A 153 6.49 -2.30 -15.57
CA GLU A 153 7.29 -2.28 -16.82
C GLU A 153 8.80 -2.02 -16.62
N VAL A 154 9.32 -2.19 -15.41
CA VAL A 154 10.75 -2.06 -15.13
C VAL A 154 11.51 -3.26 -15.70
N ARG A 155 12.66 -2.98 -16.33
CA ARG A 155 13.52 -3.97 -16.96
C ARG A 155 14.98 -3.76 -16.54
N VAL A 156 15.41 -4.49 -15.53
CA VAL A 156 16.80 -4.49 -15.04
C VAL A 156 17.30 -5.92 -15.00
N ALA A 157 18.45 -6.17 -15.64
CA ALA A 157 19.06 -7.49 -15.70
C ALA A 157 19.70 -7.90 -14.37
N ASP A 158 19.74 -9.19 -14.11
CA ASP A 158 20.55 -9.84 -13.04
C ASP A 158 20.23 -9.37 -11.58
N VAL A 159 18.96 -8.97 -11.33
CA VAL A 159 18.48 -8.58 -9.99
C VAL A 159 17.37 -9.52 -9.48
N VAL A 160 16.61 -10.17 -10.37
CA VAL A 160 15.60 -11.14 -9.97
C VAL A 160 16.26 -12.35 -9.32
N GLY A 161 15.73 -12.78 -8.17
CA GLY A 161 16.28 -13.88 -7.38
C GLY A 161 17.47 -13.50 -6.49
N VAL A 162 17.87 -12.22 -6.48
CA VAL A 162 19.02 -11.73 -5.70
C VAL A 162 18.54 -11.03 -4.43
N PRO A 163 19.24 -11.16 -3.28
CA PRO A 163 19.05 -10.31 -2.11
C PRO A 163 19.38 -8.86 -2.43
N VAL A 164 18.35 -8.00 -2.49
CA VAL A 164 18.51 -6.63 -3.04
C VAL A 164 19.25 -5.69 -2.08
N GLY A 165 19.19 -5.94 -0.77
CA GLY A 165 19.97 -5.18 0.21
C GLY A 165 21.48 -5.44 0.10
N GLN A 166 21.87 -6.71 -0.08
CA GLN A 166 23.29 -7.05 -0.35
C GLN A 166 23.73 -6.50 -1.70
N ALA A 167 22.88 -6.65 -2.73
CA ALA A 167 23.17 -6.12 -4.06
C ALA A 167 23.32 -4.59 -4.07
N LEU A 168 22.54 -3.87 -3.25
CA LEU A 168 22.70 -2.44 -3.05
C LEU A 168 24.09 -2.12 -2.42
N ARG A 169 24.43 -2.79 -1.30
CA ARG A 169 25.74 -2.58 -0.65
C ARG A 169 26.90 -2.78 -1.60
N ASP A 170 26.89 -3.88 -2.33
CA ASP A 170 27.96 -4.20 -3.28
C ASP A 170 28.06 -3.16 -4.40
N GLY A 171 26.91 -2.76 -4.96
CA GLY A 171 26.86 -1.80 -6.06
C GLY A 171 27.31 -0.40 -5.63
N VAL A 172 26.88 0.09 -4.46
CA VAL A 172 27.32 1.42 -3.99
C VAL A 172 28.74 1.43 -3.45
N ALA A 173 29.25 0.28 -2.98
CA ALA A 173 30.66 0.15 -2.61
C ALA A 173 31.58 0.27 -3.84
N ALA A 174 31.16 -0.21 -5.01
CA ALA A 174 31.87 -0.03 -6.27
C ALA A 174 32.02 1.46 -6.65
N GLU A 175 31.09 2.31 -6.18
CA GLU A 175 31.10 3.77 -6.36
C GLU A 175 31.75 4.51 -5.17
N GLY A 176 32.43 3.80 -4.26
CA GLY A 176 33.18 4.37 -3.15
C GLY A 176 32.34 4.73 -1.91
N LEU A 177 31.09 4.30 -1.81
CA LEU A 177 30.26 4.52 -0.63
C LEU A 177 30.29 3.30 0.31
N GLU A 178 30.30 3.54 1.61
CA GLU A 178 30.28 2.49 2.64
C GLU A 178 29.06 2.65 3.57
N PRO A 179 27.84 2.30 3.13
CA PRO A 179 26.66 2.39 3.98
C PRO A 179 26.75 1.42 5.16
N GLY A 180 26.01 1.70 6.22
CA GLY A 180 25.79 0.77 7.32
C GLY A 180 24.86 -0.39 6.94
N PRO A 181 24.27 -1.07 7.92
CA PRO A 181 23.28 -2.12 7.67
C PRO A 181 22.15 -1.64 6.76
N VAL A 182 21.73 -2.47 5.81
CA VAL A 182 20.63 -2.17 4.89
C VAL A 182 19.43 -3.04 5.27
N VAL A 183 18.26 -2.41 5.44
CA VAL A 183 16.97 -3.10 5.63
C VAL A 183 16.08 -2.82 4.43
N VAL A 184 15.57 -3.87 3.83
CA VAL A 184 14.68 -3.80 2.66
C VAL A 184 13.23 -4.03 3.08
N LEU A 185 12.34 -3.17 2.62
CA LEU A 185 10.91 -3.27 2.94
C LEU A 185 10.04 -2.81 1.75
N ASN A 186 8.80 -3.29 1.70
CA ASN A 186 7.81 -2.85 0.73
C ASN A 186 7.26 -1.47 1.12
N ASP A 187 6.69 -0.72 0.15
CA ASP A 187 6.09 0.61 0.35
C ASP A 187 4.95 0.63 1.39
N THR A 188 4.12 -0.39 1.41
CA THR A 188 3.04 -0.53 2.39
C THR A 188 3.58 -0.69 3.82
N ILE A 189 4.68 -1.43 3.98
CA ILE A 189 5.34 -1.58 5.28
C ILE A 189 6.08 -0.29 5.67
N ALA A 190 6.67 0.41 4.72
CA ALA A 190 7.24 1.74 4.96
C ALA A 190 6.15 2.73 5.42
N THR A 191 5.00 2.77 4.75
CA THR A 191 3.84 3.58 5.16
C THR A 191 3.35 3.22 6.57
N LEU A 192 3.26 1.93 6.90
CA LEU A 192 2.90 1.44 8.24
C LEU A 192 3.87 1.96 9.31
N LEU A 193 5.17 1.82 9.08
CA LEU A 193 6.19 2.26 10.03
C LEU A 193 6.22 3.78 10.21
N GLY A 194 6.11 4.53 9.11
CA GLY A 194 6.00 6.00 9.15
C GLY A 194 4.78 6.44 9.95
N GLY A 195 3.63 5.84 9.69
CA GLY A 195 2.37 6.13 10.39
C GLY A 195 2.37 5.76 11.88
N SER A 196 3.15 4.75 12.27
CA SER A 196 3.26 4.34 13.67
C SER A 196 3.93 5.38 14.58
N LEU A 197 4.61 6.38 13.99
CA LEU A 197 5.19 7.51 14.72
C LEU A 197 4.25 8.71 14.84
N ALA A 198 3.07 8.67 14.23
CA ALA A 198 2.12 9.79 14.29
C ALA A 198 1.73 10.11 15.74
N PRO A 199 1.54 11.39 16.09
CA PRO A 199 1.14 11.78 17.45
C PRO A 199 -0.12 11.05 17.90
N GLY A 200 -0.07 10.41 19.07
CA GLY A 200 -1.19 9.65 19.64
C GLY A 200 -1.42 8.27 19.02
N ALA A 201 -0.67 7.89 17.98
CA ALA A 201 -0.75 6.54 17.45
C ALA A 201 -0.22 5.50 18.44
N ASP A 202 -0.92 4.37 18.48
CA ASP A 202 -0.39 3.14 19.08
C ASP A 202 0.13 2.26 17.94
N ALA A 203 1.43 2.08 17.89
CA ALA A 203 2.08 1.30 16.84
C ALA A 203 1.45 -0.09 16.65
N ALA A 204 1.04 -0.74 17.77
CA ALA A 204 0.38 -2.05 17.72
C ALA A 204 -0.98 -2.03 16.98
N ARG A 205 -1.58 -0.85 16.80
CA ARG A 205 -2.88 -0.63 16.13
C ARG A 205 -2.74 0.17 14.84
N ALA A 206 -1.51 0.37 14.40
CA ALA A 206 -1.25 1.06 13.14
C ALA A 206 -1.53 0.15 11.94
N VAL A 207 -2.03 0.75 10.87
CA VAL A 207 -2.23 0.13 9.55
C VAL A 207 -1.65 1.06 8.49
N GLY A 208 -0.83 0.52 7.61
CA GLY A 208 -0.42 1.17 6.38
C GLY A 208 -1.42 0.86 5.27
N LEU A 209 -1.86 1.87 4.56
CA LEU A 209 -2.80 1.76 3.44
C LEU A 209 -2.24 2.47 2.22
N ILE A 210 -2.23 1.79 1.10
CA ILE A 210 -1.96 2.37 -0.22
C ILE A 210 -3.25 2.35 -1.03
N VAL A 211 -3.69 3.51 -1.55
CA VAL A 211 -4.76 3.62 -2.55
C VAL A 211 -4.36 4.70 -3.57
N GLY A 212 -3.70 4.26 -4.60
CA GLY A 212 -3.22 5.06 -5.71
C GLY A 212 -3.46 4.38 -7.04
N THR A 213 -2.41 4.16 -7.82
CA THR A 213 -2.46 3.33 -9.04
C THR A 213 -2.84 1.89 -8.70
N GLY A 214 -2.29 1.34 -7.59
CA GLY A 214 -2.67 0.07 -7.00
C GLY A 214 -3.28 0.25 -5.60
N THR A 215 -3.51 -0.87 -4.91
CA THR A 215 -3.97 -0.88 -3.51
C THR A 215 -3.29 -1.97 -2.71
N ASN A 216 -2.96 -1.67 -1.45
CA ASN A 216 -2.42 -2.65 -0.53
C ASN A 216 -2.62 -2.23 0.93
N LEU A 217 -2.56 -3.20 1.85
CA LEU A 217 -2.65 -3.05 3.30
C LEU A 217 -1.49 -3.73 4.00
N GLY A 218 -1.07 -3.16 5.11
CA GLY A 218 -0.11 -3.77 6.02
C GLY A 218 -0.41 -3.40 7.47
N ALA A 219 -0.13 -4.32 8.40
CA ALA A 219 -0.37 -4.10 9.82
C ALA A 219 0.61 -4.89 10.69
N PHE A 220 0.70 -4.53 11.97
CA PHE A 220 1.43 -5.34 12.96
C PHE A 220 0.51 -6.42 13.53
N LEU A 221 0.74 -7.67 13.14
CA LEU A 221 0.00 -8.83 13.63
C LEU A 221 0.75 -9.54 14.76
N ARG A 222 0.02 -10.26 15.63
CA ARG A 222 0.63 -11.09 16.68
C ARG A 222 1.46 -12.21 16.05
N GLY A 223 2.70 -12.39 16.50
CA GLY A 223 3.57 -13.47 16.00
C GLY A 223 2.95 -14.84 16.13
N GLY A 224 2.30 -15.14 17.25
CA GLY A 224 1.60 -16.40 17.46
C GLY A 224 0.41 -16.68 16.53
N HIS A 225 -0.07 -15.69 15.79
CA HIS A 225 -1.09 -15.88 14.75
C HIS A 225 -0.51 -16.25 13.38
N LEU A 226 0.81 -16.09 13.18
CA LEU A 226 1.49 -16.39 11.92
C LEU A 226 1.94 -17.87 11.88
N ALA A 227 0.97 -18.80 11.95
CA ALA A 227 1.23 -20.22 12.08
C ALA A 227 2.11 -20.80 10.97
N LYS A 228 2.06 -20.22 9.77
CA LYS A 228 2.92 -20.62 8.64
C LYS A 228 4.42 -20.44 8.90
N LEU A 229 4.81 -19.63 9.88
CA LEU A 229 6.22 -19.40 10.22
C LEU A 229 6.75 -20.45 11.22
N GLY A 230 5.88 -21.23 11.85
CA GLY A 230 6.31 -22.20 12.86
C GLY A 230 7.17 -21.56 13.95
N ASP A 231 8.29 -22.19 14.26
CA ASP A 231 9.23 -21.72 15.28
C ASP A 231 9.89 -20.36 14.96
N ALA A 232 9.94 -19.96 13.70
CA ALA A 232 10.49 -18.67 13.31
C ALA A 232 9.65 -17.46 13.82
N ALA A 233 8.39 -17.71 14.20
CA ALA A 233 7.55 -16.69 14.85
C ALA A 233 7.82 -16.59 16.37
N THR A 234 8.60 -17.52 16.95
CA THR A 234 8.89 -17.54 18.39
C THR A 234 9.64 -16.28 18.80
N GLY A 235 9.20 -15.63 19.87
CA GLY A 235 9.79 -14.36 20.35
C GLY A 235 9.21 -13.10 19.73
N TRP A 236 8.44 -13.20 18.65
CA TRP A 236 7.77 -12.04 18.06
C TRP A 236 6.43 -11.77 18.74
N ALA A 237 6.37 -10.77 19.61
CA ALA A 237 5.09 -10.31 20.16
C ALA A 237 4.15 -9.82 19.05
N ARG A 238 4.69 -8.98 18.16
CA ARG A 238 4.05 -8.52 16.92
C ARG A 238 5.08 -8.36 15.82
N MET A 239 4.64 -8.57 14.59
CA MET A 239 5.44 -8.45 13.37
C MET A 239 4.66 -7.67 12.32
N ALA A 240 5.33 -6.80 11.57
CA ALA A 240 4.76 -6.15 10.40
C ALA A 240 4.49 -7.19 9.32
N VAL A 241 3.29 -7.17 8.76
CA VAL A 241 2.84 -8.09 7.72
C VAL A 241 2.28 -7.30 6.56
N ASN A 242 2.81 -7.55 5.37
CA ASN A 242 2.27 -7.06 4.11
C ASN A 242 1.16 -8.02 3.67
N PHE A 243 -0.07 -7.51 3.56
CA PHE A 243 -1.23 -8.38 3.29
C PHE A 243 -1.24 -8.90 1.85
N GLU A 244 -0.77 -8.09 0.90
CA GLU A 244 -1.01 -8.29 -0.54
C GLU A 244 -2.51 -8.33 -0.83
N SER A 245 -3.23 -7.39 -0.22
CA SER A 245 -4.70 -7.33 -0.22
C SER A 245 -5.31 -7.09 -1.60
N GLY A 246 -4.54 -6.58 -2.55
CA GLY A 246 -4.98 -6.45 -3.95
C GLY A 246 -5.50 -7.75 -4.55
N ALA A 247 -4.96 -8.90 -4.10
CA ALA A 247 -5.33 -10.22 -4.57
C ALA A 247 -6.71 -10.71 -4.08
N PHE A 248 -7.28 -10.09 -3.06
CA PHE A 248 -8.55 -10.49 -2.45
C PHE A 248 -9.69 -10.57 -3.47
N ASP A 249 -10.35 -11.73 -3.54
CA ASP A 249 -11.55 -11.93 -4.34
C ASP A 249 -12.78 -11.43 -3.56
N VAL A 250 -13.22 -10.22 -3.92
CA VAL A 250 -14.28 -9.50 -3.22
C VAL A 250 -15.62 -10.19 -3.47
N PRO A 251 -16.33 -10.64 -2.44
CA PRO A 251 -17.64 -11.25 -2.61
C PRO A 251 -18.66 -10.24 -3.14
N GLY A 252 -19.49 -10.68 -4.10
CA GLY A 252 -20.61 -9.89 -4.60
C GLY A 252 -20.25 -8.73 -5.52
N LEU A 253 -19.07 -8.76 -6.18
CA LEU A 253 -18.79 -7.88 -7.31
C LEU A 253 -19.79 -8.11 -8.45
N GLY A 254 -19.99 -7.08 -9.28
CA GLY A 254 -21.00 -7.07 -10.33
C GLY A 254 -20.48 -7.46 -11.72
N PRO A 255 -21.37 -7.44 -12.72
CA PRO A 255 -21.02 -7.77 -14.11
C PRO A 255 -19.97 -6.82 -14.70
N VAL A 256 -19.96 -5.55 -14.29
CA VAL A 256 -18.95 -4.56 -14.72
C VAL A 256 -17.54 -4.98 -14.28
N ASP A 257 -17.42 -5.47 -13.04
CA ASP A 257 -16.13 -5.96 -12.52
C ASP A 257 -15.65 -7.20 -13.28
N ALA A 258 -16.57 -8.11 -13.64
CA ALA A 258 -16.24 -9.28 -14.44
C ALA A 258 -15.72 -8.89 -15.84
N LEU A 259 -16.37 -7.96 -16.52
CA LEU A 259 -15.92 -7.45 -17.82
C LEU A 259 -14.53 -6.83 -17.75
N VAL A 260 -14.26 -6.03 -16.71
CA VAL A 260 -12.94 -5.39 -16.52
C VAL A 260 -11.87 -6.42 -16.18
N ASP A 261 -12.22 -7.43 -15.39
CA ASP A 261 -11.31 -8.53 -15.04
C ASP A 261 -10.92 -9.36 -16.27
N GLU A 262 -11.89 -9.80 -17.06
CA GLU A 262 -11.70 -10.57 -18.29
C GLU A 262 -10.85 -9.83 -19.33
N ALA A 263 -11.03 -8.51 -19.44
CA ALA A 263 -10.26 -7.65 -20.35
C ALA A 263 -8.88 -7.25 -19.81
N SER A 264 -8.49 -7.69 -18.60
CA SER A 264 -7.21 -7.34 -17.98
C SER A 264 -6.07 -8.26 -18.45
N LEU A 265 -4.82 -7.87 -18.15
CA LEU A 265 -3.64 -8.70 -18.43
C LEU A 265 -3.55 -9.96 -17.54
N ASN A 266 -4.32 -10.02 -16.46
CA ASN A 266 -4.28 -11.08 -15.46
C ASN A 266 -5.70 -11.43 -14.96
N PRO A 267 -6.57 -11.98 -15.82
CA PRO A 267 -7.92 -12.37 -15.43
C PRO A 267 -7.92 -13.31 -14.23
N GLY A 268 -8.85 -13.10 -13.30
CA GLY A 268 -8.98 -13.85 -12.06
C GLY A 268 -8.02 -13.43 -10.92
N ALA A 269 -7.02 -12.58 -11.20
CA ALA A 269 -6.08 -12.10 -10.18
C ALA A 269 -6.33 -10.62 -9.81
N GLN A 270 -5.86 -10.21 -8.63
CA GLN A 270 -5.91 -8.81 -8.17
C GLN A 270 -7.33 -8.21 -8.20
N ARG A 271 -8.34 -8.99 -7.82
CA ARG A 271 -9.74 -8.62 -7.93
C ARG A 271 -10.12 -7.40 -7.06
N PHE A 272 -9.58 -7.32 -5.85
CA PHE A 272 -9.77 -6.15 -4.99
C PHE A 272 -9.10 -4.90 -5.59
N GLU A 273 -7.87 -5.02 -6.07
CA GLU A 273 -7.19 -3.90 -6.73
C GLU A 273 -7.99 -3.40 -7.94
N LYS A 274 -8.52 -4.30 -8.76
CA LYS A 274 -9.36 -3.95 -9.92
C LYS A 274 -10.65 -3.24 -9.53
N ALA A 275 -11.21 -3.56 -8.36
CA ALA A 275 -12.45 -2.94 -7.89
C ALA A 275 -12.24 -1.54 -7.28
N VAL A 276 -11.03 -1.23 -6.74
CA VAL A 276 -10.84 -0.02 -5.92
C VAL A 276 -9.76 0.94 -6.41
N SER A 277 -8.75 0.48 -7.18
CA SER A 277 -7.57 1.31 -7.47
C SER A 277 -7.76 2.27 -8.65
N GLY A 278 -6.93 3.32 -8.65
CA GLY A 278 -6.97 4.34 -9.69
C GLY A 278 -6.69 3.83 -11.10
N ALA A 279 -5.88 2.77 -11.25
CA ALA A 279 -5.61 2.18 -12.55
C ALA A 279 -6.87 1.59 -13.22
N TYR A 280 -7.89 1.28 -12.42
CA TYR A 280 -9.09 0.59 -12.91
C TYR A 280 -10.36 1.43 -12.89
N LEU A 281 -10.43 2.54 -12.15
CA LEU A 281 -11.64 3.38 -12.09
C LEU A 281 -12.13 3.84 -13.47
N GLY A 282 -11.22 4.25 -14.35
CA GLY A 282 -11.59 4.63 -15.72
C GLY A 282 -12.11 3.46 -16.55
N ARG A 283 -11.54 2.26 -16.38
CA ARG A 283 -11.98 1.04 -17.05
C ARG A 283 -13.36 0.60 -16.57
N LEU A 284 -13.60 0.65 -15.25
CA LEU A 284 -14.92 0.39 -14.64
C LEU A 284 -15.96 1.39 -15.15
N TYR A 285 -15.59 2.67 -15.25
CA TYR A 285 -16.46 3.69 -15.81
C TYR A 285 -16.82 3.38 -17.26
N ALA A 286 -15.83 3.08 -18.09
CA ALA A 286 -16.03 2.76 -19.50
C ALA A 286 -16.90 1.51 -19.70
N ALA A 287 -16.72 0.47 -18.89
CA ALA A 287 -17.51 -0.75 -18.93
C ALA A 287 -18.97 -0.54 -18.47
N ALA A 288 -19.21 0.33 -17.49
CA ALA A 288 -20.55 0.61 -16.96
C ALA A 288 -21.35 1.64 -17.77
N ALA A 289 -20.68 2.51 -18.52
CA ALA A 289 -21.31 3.63 -19.23
C ALA A 289 -22.41 3.21 -20.21
N PRO A 290 -22.24 2.16 -21.04
CA PRO A 290 -23.30 1.69 -21.95
C PRO A 290 -24.58 1.28 -21.20
N GLU A 291 -24.43 0.67 -20.03
CA GLU A 291 -25.57 0.20 -19.21
C GLU A 291 -26.41 1.36 -18.64
N LEU A 292 -25.91 2.59 -18.74
CA LEU A 292 -26.57 3.81 -18.24
C LEU A 292 -26.85 4.82 -19.36
N ASP A 293 -26.72 4.41 -20.63
CA ASP A 293 -26.81 5.28 -21.83
C ASP A 293 -25.88 6.49 -21.80
N VAL A 294 -24.70 6.32 -21.17
CA VAL A 294 -23.67 7.35 -21.07
C VAL A 294 -22.74 7.25 -22.26
N ARG A 295 -22.59 8.35 -23.00
CA ARG A 295 -21.59 8.47 -24.06
C ARG A 295 -20.22 8.79 -23.45
N ILE A 296 -19.19 8.16 -24.02
CA ILE A 296 -17.80 8.40 -23.64
C ILE A 296 -17.12 9.11 -24.82
N ASP A 297 -16.61 10.31 -24.55
CA ASP A 297 -15.84 11.08 -25.51
C ASP A 297 -14.35 11.01 -25.11
N GLY A 298 -13.61 10.10 -25.72
CA GLY A 298 -12.19 9.88 -25.49
C GLY A 298 -11.83 8.96 -24.31
N PRO A 299 -10.53 8.82 -23.99
CA PRO A 299 -10.05 7.99 -22.90
C PRO A 299 -10.55 8.46 -21.53
N VAL A 300 -10.92 7.52 -20.67
CA VAL A 300 -11.33 7.80 -19.29
C VAL A 300 -10.33 7.16 -18.34
N ASP A 301 -9.69 7.98 -17.53
CA ASP A 301 -8.82 7.57 -16.43
C ASP A 301 -9.41 7.97 -15.06
N SER A 302 -8.71 7.71 -13.97
CA SER A 302 -9.18 8.07 -12.63
C SER A 302 -9.29 9.58 -12.41
N ALA A 303 -8.47 10.37 -13.09
CA ALA A 303 -8.54 11.84 -13.00
C ALA A 303 -9.83 12.35 -13.66
N ARG A 304 -10.18 11.81 -14.84
CA ARG A 304 -11.43 12.12 -15.52
C ARG A 304 -12.66 11.69 -14.75
N VAL A 305 -12.63 10.51 -14.10
CA VAL A 305 -13.71 10.07 -13.21
C VAL A 305 -13.87 11.04 -12.03
N SER A 306 -12.78 11.48 -11.43
CA SER A 306 -12.79 12.45 -10.32
C SER A 306 -13.33 13.82 -10.74
N GLU A 307 -12.96 14.29 -11.91
CA GLU A 307 -13.48 15.54 -12.49
C GLU A 307 -14.99 15.46 -12.75
N LEU A 308 -15.46 14.35 -13.36
CA LEU A 308 -16.88 14.12 -13.58
C LEU A 308 -17.67 14.09 -12.27
N ALA A 309 -17.14 13.44 -11.23
CA ALA A 309 -17.80 13.34 -9.93
C ALA A 309 -17.98 14.71 -9.25
N THR A 310 -17.11 15.66 -9.50
CA THR A 310 -17.19 17.03 -8.96
C THR A 310 -18.11 17.96 -9.77
N SER A 311 -18.53 17.54 -10.96
CA SER A 311 -19.41 18.34 -11.81
C SER A 311 -20.74 18.61 -11.08
N GLY A 312 -21.21 19.86 -11.11
CA GLY A 312 -22.54 20.25 -10.60
C GLY A 312 -23.73 19.73 -11.41
N ARG A 313 -23.49 19.02 -12.53
CA ARG A 313 -24.54 18.48 -13.40
C ARG A 313 -25.23 17.28 -12.79
N ARG A 314 -26.54 17.15 -13.03
CA ARG A 314 -27.33 15.99 -12.60
C ARG A 314 -27.52 14.99 -13.76
N SER A 315 -26.42 14.47 -14.31
CA SER A 315 -26.44 13.49 -15.41
C SER A 315 -26.14 12.07 -14.93
N ALA A 316 -26.49 11.07 -15.73
CA ALA A 316 -26.13 9.68 -15.48
C ALA A 316 -24.60 9.50 -15.40
N ALA A 317 -23.85 10.21 -16.26
CA ALA A 317 -22.38 10.21 -16.25
C ALA A 317 -21.79 10.64 -14.88
N VAL A 318 -22.33 11.71 -14.30
CA VAL A 318 -21.88 12.22 -12.98
C VAL A 318 -22.25 11.24 -11.86
N ARG A 319 -23.46 10.65 -11.92
CA ARG A 319 -23.88 9.64 -10.93
C ARG A 319 -23.02 8.39 -10.99
N LEU A 320 -22.69 7.92 -12.19
CA LEU A 320 -21.80 6.78 -12.37
C LEU A 320 -20.41 7.07 -11.79
N ALA A 321 -19.83 8.23 -12.11
CA ALA A 321 -18.52 8.61 -11.59
C ALA A 321 -18.50 8.66 -10.05
N ARG A 322 -19.52 9.25 -9.44
CA ARG A 322 -19.67 9.27 -7.97
C ARG A 322 -19.84 7.88 -7.39
N ALA A 323 -20.74 7.06 -7.95
CA ALA A 323 -20.97 5.70 -7.46
C ALA A 323 -19.69 4.85 -7.46
N LEU A 324 -18.85 4.95 -8.49
CA LEU A 324 -17.58 4.23 -8.57
C LEU A 324 -16.58 4.69 -7.50
N LEU A 325 -16.43 6.00 -7.28
CA LEU A 325 -15.56 6.53 -6.23
C LEU A 325 -16.05 6.17 -4.84
N GLU A 326 -17.36 6.28 -4.60
CA GLU A 326 -17.99 5.94 -3.34
C GLU A 326 -17.88 4.45 -3.04
N ARG A 327 -18.14 3.57 -4.02
CA ARG A 327 -17.99 2.13 -3.87
C ARG A 327 -16.53 1.75 -3.58
N SER A 328 -15.58 2.33 -4.30
CA SER A 328 -14.16 2.11 -4.04
C SER A 328 -13.80 2.48 -2.60
N ALA A 329 -14.22 3.64 -2.13
CA ALA A 329 -13.98 4.10 -0.76
C ALA A 329 -14.64 3.19 0.29
N ASP A 330 -15.87 2.72 0.04
CA ASP A 330 -16.59 1.82 0.93
C ASP A 330 -15.93 0.45 1.02
N LEU A 331 -15.45 -0.11 -0.10
CA LEU A 331 -14.69 -1.37 -0.12
C LEU A 331 -13.36 -1.25 0.62
N VAL A 332 -12.64 -0.13 0.46
CA VAL A 332 -11.42 0.16 1.24
C VAL A 332 -11.72 0.26 2.73
N ALA A 333 -12.82 0.91 3.11
CA ALA A 333 -13.24 0.97 4.52
C ALA A 333 -13.58 -0.40 5.09
N ALA A 334 -14.22 -1.28 4.31
CA ALA A 334 -14.48 -2.67 4.71
C ALA A 334 -13.17 -3.45 4.92
N ALA A 335 -12.17 -3.25 4.07
CA ALA A 335 -10.85 -3.85 4.23
C ALA A 335 -10.10 -3.33 5.46
N LEU A 336 -10.21 -2.04 5.78
CA LEU A 336 -9.69 -1.47 7.03
C LEU A 336 -10.40 -2.03 8.26
N ALA A 337 -11.72 -2.21 8.20
CA ALA A 337 -12.48 -2.84 9.28
C ALA A 337 -12.10 -4.31 9.48
N ALA A 338 -11.74 -5.03 8.41
CA ALA A 338 -11.15 -6.37 8.50
C ALA A 338 -9.77 -6.33 9.16
N SER A 339 -8.93 -5.35 8.81
CA SER A 339 -7.61 -5.17 9.42
C SER A 339 -7.71 -4.94 10.93
N HIS A 340 -8.73 -4.21 11.43
CA HIS A 340 -8.98 -4.05 12.86
C HIS A 340 -9.17 -5.40 13.57
N ALA A 341 -9.92 -6.33 12.95
CA ALA A 341 -10.14 -7.67 13.50
C ALA A 341 -8.89 -8.54 13.45
N LEU A 342 -8.06 -8.40 12.40
CA LEU A 342 -6.80 -9.15 12.25
C LEU A 342 -5.71 -8.65 13.19
N VAL A 343 -5.64 -7.34 13.42
CA VAL A 343 -4.71 -6.72 14.38
C VAL A 343 -4.95 -7.21 15.81
N ASP A 344 -6.20 -7.48 16.16
CA ASP A 344 -6.60 -8.04 17.47
C ASP A 344 -5.95 -7.30 18.67
N ALA A 345 -6.01 -5.97 18.66
CA ALA A 345 -5.45 -5.14 19.71
C ALA A 345 -6.50 -4.35 20.50
N GLY A 346 -7.78 -4.44 20.10
CA GLY A 346 -8.89 -3.65 20.65
C GLY A 346 -8.70 -2.13 20.43
N GLY A 347 -9.70 -1.35 20.80
CA GLY A 347 -9.64 0.13 20.74
C GLY A 347 -9.56 0.68 19.28
N PRO A 348 -9.03 1.90 19.12
CA PRO A 348 -9.01 2.57 17.82
C PRO A 348 -7.96 2.01 16.88
N LEU A 349 -8.23 2.09 15.56
CA LEU A 349 -7.30 1.79 14.49
C LEU A 349 -6.65 3.11 14.00
N TYR A 350 -5.33 3.12 13.83
CA TYR A 350 -4.59 4.26 13.29
C TYR A 350 -4.13 3.94 11.86
N VAL A 351 -4.74 4.58 10.87
CA VAL A 351 -4.48 4.35 9.46
C VAL A 351 -3.57 5.45 8.92
N CYS A 352 -2.38 5.09 8.48
CA CYS A 352 -1.55 5.93 7.64
C CYS A 352 -1.85 5.60 6.19
N ALA A 353 -2.43 6.54 5.46
CA ALA A 353 -2.84 6.33 4.09
C ALA A 353 -1.94 7.09 3.12
N GLU A 354 -1.56 6.42 2.04
CA GLU A 354 -0.80 6.96 0.91
C GLU A 354 -1.55 6.71 -0.40
N GLY A 355 -1.24 7.52 -1.39
CA GLY A 355 -1.74 7.39 -2.74
C GLY A 355 -2.61 8.56 -3.20
N THR A 356 -2.48 8.85 -4.50
CA THR A 356 -3.14 10.00 -5.13
C THR A 356 -4.66 9.89 -5.11
N LEU A 357 -5.21 8.71 -5.36
CA LEU A 357 -6.66 8.49 -5.33
C LEU A 357 -7.22 8.78 -3.94
N PHE A 358 -6.54 8.30 -2.90
CA PHE A 358 -7.00 8.47 -1.51
C PHE A 358 -7.13 9.94 -1.12
N TRP A 359 -6.09 10.74 -1.41
CA TRP A 359 -6.02 12.13 -0.95
C TRP A 359 -6.60 13.16 -1.91
N ARG A 360 -6.60 12.87 -3.22
CA ARG A 360 -7.11 13.79 -4.27
C ARG A 360 -8.45 13.37 -4.84
N GLY A 361 -8.92 12.16 -4.57
CA GLY A 361 -10.28 11.73 -4.91
C GLY A 361 -11.31 12.58 -4.18
N PRO A 362 -12.32 13.13 -4.88
CA PRO A 362 -13.30 14.02 -4.25
C PRO A 362 -14.09 13.31 -3.17
N GLY A 363 -13.95 13.77 -1.92
CA GLY A 363 -14.63 13.20 -0.76
C GLY A 363 -14.18 11.78 -0.37
N TYR A 364 -13.13 11.25 -1.00
CA TYR A 364 -12.73 9.84 -0.85
C TYR A 364 -12.28 9.52 0.58
N ALA A 365 -11.32 10.25 1.13
CA ALA A 365 -10.82 10.04 2.50
C ALA A 365 -11.92 10.19 3.56
N GLN A 366 -12.79 11.18 3.39
CA GLN A 366 -13.93 11.41 4.28
C GLN A 366 -14.92 10.24 4.23
N ARG A 367 -15.20 9.72 3.02
CA ARG A 367 -16.07 8.55 2.83
C ARG A 367 -15.48 7.32 3.50
N VAL A 368 -14.19 7.04 3.30
CA VAL A 368 -13.49 5.92 3.96
C VAL A 368 -13.60 6.03 5.46
N ALA A 369 -13.30 7.20 6.05
CA ALA A 369 -13.38 7.40 7.49
C ALA A 369 -14.80 7.19 8.05
N ALA A 370 -15.81 7.78 7.42
CA ALA A 370 -17.22 7.65 7.84
C ALA A 370 -17.71 6.20 7.74
N THR A 371 -17.40 5.49 6.65
CA THR A 371 -17.79 4.10 6.47
C THR A 371 -17.03 3.17 7.43
N LEU A 372 -15.74 3.43 7.67
CA LEU A 372 -14.94 2.68 8.64
C LEU A 372 -15.54 2.79 10.05
N ASP A 373 -15.84 4.00 10.52
CA ASP A 373 -16.45 4.21 11.85
C ASP A 373 -17.80 3.50 11.97
N ARG A 374 -18.62 3.52 10.92
CA ARG A 374 -19.89 2.80 10.87
C ARG A 374 -19.70 1.27 10.95
N LEU A 375 -18.70 0.72 10.25
CA LEU A 375 -18.40 -0.72 10.27
C LEU A 375 -17.73 -1.19 11.57
N LEU A 376 -17.05 -0.29 12.29
CA LEU A 376 -16.44 -0.55 13.59
C LEU A 376 -17.44 -0.37 14.75
N ALA A 377 -18.58 0.29 14.54
CA ALA A 377 -19.59 0.48 15.56
C ALA A 377 -20.00 -0.85 16.20
N GLY A 378 -19.94 -0.93 17.55
CA GLY A 378 -20.25 -2.15 18.30
C GLY A 378 -19.13 -3.22 18.33
N ARG A 379 -17.94 -2.97 17.76
CA ARG A 379 -16.82 -3.91 17.76
C ARG A 379 -15.92 -3.85 19.02
N GLY A 380 -16.36 -3.18 20.05
CA GLY A 380 -15.68 -3.05 21.33
C GLY A 380 -15.51 -1.60 21.77
N PRO A 381 -15.10 -1.37 23.03
CA PRO A 381 -14.92 -0.04 23.57
C PRO A 381 -13.91 0.79 22.75
N GLY A 382 -14.35 1.95 22.23
CA GLY A 382 -13.49 2.87 21.51
C GLY A 382 -13.06 2.42 20.10
N ALA A 383 -13.69 1.37 19.52
CA ALA A 383 -13.41 0.94 18.16
C ALA A 383 -13.85 2.03 17.17
N ARG A 384 -12.89 2.68 16.54
CA ARG A 384 -13.05 3.72 15.51
C ARG A 384 -11.78 3.85 14.68
N GLY A 385 -11.86 4.51 13.53
CA GLY A 385 -10.72 4.74 12.66
C GLY A 385 -10.18 6.16 12.76
N PHE A 386 -8.88 6.32 12.97
CA PHE A 386 -8.16 7.57 12.75
C PHE A 386 -7.36 7.45 11.46
N VAL A 387 -7.74 8.23 10.47
CA VAL A 387 -7.07 8.23 9.16
C VAL A 387 -6.23 9.49 9.06
N GLY A 388 -4.94 9.31 8.80
CA GLY A 388 -3.98 10.40 8.71
C GLY A 388 -3.00 10.23 7.57
N HIS A 389 -2.30 11.32 7.28
CA HIS A 389 -1.20 11.40 6.32
C HIS A 389 0.11 11.68 7.07
N VAL A 390 1.17 11.04 6.64
CA VAL A 390 2.54 11.36 7.06
C VAL A 390 3.31 11.80 5.83
N GLU A 391 3.80 13.02 5.84
CA GLU A 391 4.57 13.51 4.70
C GLU A 391 5.80 12.64 4.47
N HIS A 392 6.03 12.22 3.24
CA HIS A 392 7.11 11.29 2.87
C HIS A 392 7.10 9.98 3.67
N ALA A 393 5.94 9.39 3.95
CA ALA A 393 5.79 8.19 4.79
C ALA A 393 6.76 7.06 4.42
N ASN A 394 7.01 6.83 3.12
CA ASN A 394 7.96 5.81 2.66
C ASN A 394 9.39 6.08 3.13
N LEU A 395 9.88 7.33 3.02
CA LEU A 395 11.22 7.70 3.48
C LEU A 395 11.30 7.66 5.01
N VAL A 396 10.29 8.20 5.70
CA VAL A 396 10.23 8.17 7.17
C VAL A 396 10.19 6.73 7.68
N GLY A 397 9.32 5.89 7.14
CA GLY A 397 9.18 4.50 7.55
C GLY A 397 10.42 3.66 7.25
N SER A 398 11.09 3.92 6.14
CA SER A 398 12.37 3.26 5.81
C SER A 398 13.45 3.61 6.82
N ALA A 399 13.55 4.88 7.23
CA ALA A 399 14.47 5.29 8.30
C ALA A 399 14.12 4.64 9.65
N VAL A 400 12.83 4.51 9.97
CA VAL A 400 12.37 3.78 11.16
C VAL A 400 12.84 2.32 11.12
N ALA A 401 12.66 1.64 9.98
CA ALA A 401 13.11 0.26 9.79
C ALA A 401 14.63 0.12 10.00
N ALA A 402 15.41 0.99 9.37
CA ALA A 402 16.87 1.00 9.49
C ALA A 402 17.34 1.18 10.94
N LEU A 403 16.79 2.16 11.65
CA LEU A 403 17.17 2.45 13.04
C LEU A 403 16.69 1.38 14.01
N ALA A 404 15.55 0.74 13.75
CA ALA A 404 15.07 -0.38 14.57
C ALA A 404 15.95 -1.61 14.38
N HIS A 405 16.36 -1.93 13.16
CA HIS A 405 17.21 -3.06 12.84
C HIS A 405 18.64 -2.90 13.37
N ALA A 406 19.24 -1.72 13.26
CA ALA A 406 20.61 -1.46 13.73
C ALA A 406 20.78 -1.54 15.26
N LYS A 407 19.67 -1.59 16.03
CA LYS A 407 19.67 -1.70 17.50
C LYS A 407 19.44 -3.12 18.03
N ASN A 408 19.06 -4.03 17.16
CA ASN A 408 18.88 -5.45 17.44
C ASN A 408 20.12 -6.25 17.03
#